data_83abb195df6f3f99057be5ee49978a04
#
_entry.id   83abb195df6f3f99057be5ee49978a04
#
_cell.length_a   1.000
_cell.length_b   1.000
_cell.length_c   1.000
_cell.angle_alpha   90.00
_cell.angle_beta   90.00
_cell.angle_gamma   90.00
#
_symmetry.space_group_name_H-M   'P 1'
#
loop_
_entity.id
_entity.type
_entity.pdbx_description
1 polymer ?
#
loop_
_entity_poly.entity_id
_entity_poly.type
_entity_poly.pdbx_seq_one_letter_code
_entity_poly.pdbx_strand_id
1 'polypeptide(L)'
;MIWLVGLWVLSSVPGDDIELPSFPGADKLAHLLYFAVGGALLALSIRAVRSWKRWRVIWIVLLAMVVIGAVDEFHQLHTVNRAGADPFDWLADCAGGVLGAIVIGWLCGSASDRSGSAAGRVVAQGD
;
A
#
# COMPACT_ATOMS: atom_id res chain seq x y z
N MET A 1 -1.21 0.94 12.39
CA MET A 1 -2.54 1.12 13.07
C MET A 1 -3.28 2.36 12.56
N ILE A 2 -2.66 3.56 12.56
CA ILE A 2 -3.34 4.83 12.15
C ILE A 2 -3.96 4.74 10.74
N TRP A 3 -3.28 4.16 9.77
CA TRP A 3 -3.80 3.99 8.40
C TRP A 3 -5.09 3.16 8.36
N LEU A 4 -5.17 2.05 9.10
CA LEU A 4 -6.38 1.22 9.18
C LEU A 4 -7.56 1.97 9.83
N VAL A 5 -7.29 2.78 10.85
CA VAL A 5 -8.32 3.64 11.45
C VAL A 5 -8.80 4.67 10.43
N GLY A 6 -7.89 5.29 9.67
CA GLY A 6 -8.25 6.20 8.60
C GLY A 6 -9.08 5.53 7.51
N LEU A 7 -8.73 4.30 7.10
CA LEU A 7 -9.52 3.51 6.16
C LEU A 7 -10.94 3.32 6.67
N TRP A 8 -11.08 2.81 7.90
CA TRP A 8 -12.39 2.57 8.50
C TRP A 8 -13.26 3.83 8.57
N VAL A 9 -12.67 4.97 8.95
CA VAL A 9 -13.38 6.26 8.99
C VAL A 9 -13.84 6.68 7.59
N LEU A 10 -12.96 6.61 6.59
CA LEU A 10 -13.29 6.97 5.20
C LEU A 10 -14.38 6.06 4.63
N SER A 11 -14.31 4.76 4.87
CA SER A 11 -15.31 3.79 4.41
C SER A 11 -16.65 3.92 5.14
N SER A 12 -16.68 4.59 6.29
CA SER A 12 -17.91 4.89 7.04
C SER A 12 -18.59 6.17 6.60
N VAL A 13 -17.94 7.00 5.77
CA VAL A 13 -18.56 8.24 5.25
C VAL A 13 -19.63 7.88 4.23
N PRO A 14 -20.87 8.41 4.33
CA PRO A 14 -21.91 8.23 3.31
C PRO A 14 -21.43 8.66 1.94
N GLY A 15 -21.90 7.96 0.88
CA GLY A 15 -21.47 8.24 -0.47
C GLY A 15 -21.79 9.68 -0.94
N ASP A 16 -22.91 10.25 -0.47
CA ASP A 16 -23.33 11.60 -0.80
C ASP A 16 -22.44 12.70 -0.19
N ASP A 17 -21.69 12.37 0.86
CA ASP A 17 -20.78 13.30 1.55
C ASP A 17 -19.35 13.25 0.99
N ILE A 18 -19.09 12.40 -0.02
CA ILE A 18 -17.78 12.25 -0.64
C ILE A 18 -17.73 13.00 -1.96
N GLU A 19 -16.96 14.08 -2.00
CA GLU A 19 -16.68 14.81 -3.23
C GLU A 19 -15.46 14.19 -3.96
N LEU A 20 -15.71 13.36 -4.96
CA LEU A 20 -14.69 12.86 -5.87
C LEU A 20 -14.65 13.69 -7.15
N PRO A 21 -13.47 13.76 -7.83
CA PRO A 21 -13.40 14.37 -9.16
C PRO A 21 -14.38 13.71 -10.14
N SER A 22 -14.98 14.51 -11.02
CA SER A 22 -16.06 14.09 -11.94
C SER A 22 -15.54 13.37 -13.21
N PHE A 23 -14.61 12.44 -13.09
CA PHE A 23 -14.17 11.60 -14.21
C PHE A 23 -14.41 10.11 -13.91
N PRO A 24 -14.64 9.28 -14.95
CA PRO A 24 -14.85 7.84 -14.76
C PRO A 24 -13.67 7.18 -14.06
N GLY A 25 -13.92 6.42 -12.98
CA GLY A 25 -12.91 5.70 -12.22
C GLY A 25 -12.17 6.53 -11.18
N ALA A 26 -12.65 7.72 -10.83
CA ALA A 26 -12.07 8.53 -9.74
C ALA A 26 -12.10 7.80 -8.40
N ASP A 27 -13.15 7.03 -8.14
CA ASP A 27 -13.30 6.14 -7.01
C ASP A 27 -12.18 5.09 -6.96
N LYS A 28 -11.96 4.38 -8.06
CA LYS A 28 -10.91 3.35 -8.19
C LYS A 28 -9.51 3.92 -8.03
N LEU A 29 -9.30 5.13 -8.54
CA LEU A 29 -8.04 5.84 -8.32
C LEU A 29 -7.83 6.20 -6.84
N ALA A 30 -8.89 6.61 -6.14
CA ALA A 30 -8.84 6.90 -4.71
C ALA A 30 -8.48 5.64 -3.90
N HIS A 31 -9.14 4.49 -4.19
CA HIS A 31 -8.81 3.19 -3.61
C HIS A 31 -7.35 2.83 -3.86
N LEU A 32 -6.90 2.84 -5.11
CA LEU A 32 -5.52 2.53 -5.51
C LEU A 32 -4.50 3.38 -4.74
N LEU A 33 -4.70 4.69 -4.69
CA LEU A 33 -3.76 5.59 -4.01
C LEU A 33 -3.76 5.40 -2.50
N TYR A 34 -4.92 5.23 -1.89
CA TYR A 34 -5.02 5.02 -0.45
C TYR A 34 -4.34 3.70 -0.04
N PHE A 35 -4.61 2.62 -0.76
CA PHE A 35 -3.99 1.32 -0.51
C PHE A 35 -2.52 1.27 -0.89
N ALA A 36 -2.04 2.11 -1.83
CA ALA A 36 -0.61 2.24 -2.11
C ALA A 36 0.15 2.80 -0.88
N VAL A 37 -0.43 3.77 -0.17
CA VAL A 37 0.14 4.25 1.09
C VAL A 37 0.15 3.13 2.14
N GLY A 38 -0.94 2.38 2.30
CA GLY A 38 -1.02 1.25 3.22
C GLY A 38 0.02 0.16 2.93
N GLY A 39 0.15 -0.22 1.66
CA GLY A 39 1.14 -1.19 1.21
C GLY A 39 2.57 -0.74 1.42
N ALA A 40 2.86 0.54 1.17
CA ALA A 40 4.16 1.14 1.45
C ALA A 40 4.50 1.10 2.95
N LEU A 41 3.56 1.51 3.81
CA LEU A 41 3.74 1.49 5.26
C LEU A 41 3.95 0.08 5.80
N LEU A 42 3.18 -0.91 5.31
CA LEU A 42 3.35 -2.30 5.70
C LEU A 42 4.69 -2.86 5.25
N ALA A 43 5.08 -2.62 3.99
CA ALA A 43 6.37 -3.04 3.45
C ALA A 43 7.54 -2.43 4.24
N LEU A 44 7.46 -1.13 4.58
CA LEU A 44 8.46 -0.44 5.39
C LEU A 44 8.58 -1.06 6.78
N SER A 45 7.44 -1.32 7.44
CA SER A 45 7.38 -1.95 8.76
C SER A 45 8.01 -3.35 8.76
N ILE A 46 7.72 -4.17 7.75
CA ILE A 46 8.32 -5.50 7.61
C ILE A 46 9.84 -5.38 7.43
N ARG A 47 10.29 -4.48 6.58
CA ARG A 47 11.72 -4.30 6.28
C ARG A 47 12.52 -3.71 7.44
N ALA A 48 11.88 -2.94 8.32
CA ALA A 48 12.51 -2.42 9.53
C ALA A 48 12.90 -3.52 10.52
N VAL A 49 12.18 -4.64 10.54
CA VAL A 49 12.37 -5.73 11.51
C VAL A 49 12.84 -7.05 10.87
N ARG A 50 12.82 -7.17 9.54
CA ARG A 50 13.14 -8.40 8.80
C ARG A 50 13.94 -8.13 7.53
N SER A 51 15.07 -8.81 7.36
CA SER A 51 15.88 -8.78 6.14
C SER A 51 15.37 -9.78 5.08
N TRP A 52 14.09 -9.69 4.74
CA TRP A 52 13.48 -10.62 3.78
C TRP A 52 13.69 -10.17 2.33
N LYS A 53 13.72 -11.17 1.43
CA LYS A 53 13.78 -10.92 -0.02
C LYS A 53 12.56 -10.09 -0.46
N ARG A 54 12.77 -9.17 -1.41
CA ARG A 54 11.75 -8.23 -1.92
C ARG A 54 10.44 -8.91 -2.30
N TRP A 55 10.49 -10.01 -3.05
CA TRP A 55 9.30 -10.73 -3.50
C TRP A 55 8.46 -11.30 -2.33
N ARG A 56 9.12 -11.75 -1.24
CA ARG A 56 8.41 -12.23 -0.05
C ARG A 56 7.61 -11.12 0.63
N VAL A 57 8.19 -9.91 0.71
CA VAL A 57 7.48 -8.74 1.25
C VAL A 57 6.29 -8.38 0.38
N ILE A 58 6.45 -8.38 -0.95
CA ILE A 58 5.35 -8.11 -1.91
C ILE A 58 4.20 -9.11 -1.73
N TRP A 59 4.47 -10.41 -1.61
CA TRP A 59 3.43 -11.41 -1.41
C TRP A 59 2.69 -11.24 -0.09
N ILE A 60 3.40 -10.89 0.99
CA ILE A 60 2.77 -10.65 2.30
C ILE A 60 1.87 -9.42 2.23
N VAL A 61 2.34 -8.34 1.58
CA VAL A 61 1.54 -7.14 1.37
C VAL A 61 0.31 -7.46 0.51
N LEU A 62 0.46 -8.18 -0.59
CA LEU A 62 -0.67 -8.60 -1.43
C LEU A 62 -1.72 -9.38 -0.62
N LEU A 63 -1.30 -10.39 0.13
CA LEU A 63 -2.22 -11.18 0.96
C LEU A 63 -2.94 -10.33 2.01
N ALA A 64 -2.22 -9.39 2.63
CA ALA A 64 -2.83 -8.46 3.58
C ALA A 64 -3.86 -7.55 2.90
N MET A 65 -3.55 -6.99 1.71
CA MET A 65 -4.46 -6.10 0.98
C MET A 65 -5.67 -6.84 0.43
N VAL A 66 -5.53 -8.10 0.01
CA VAL A 66 -6.66 -8.97 -0.37
C VAL A 66 -7.68 -9.08 0.77
N VAL A 67 -7.22 -9.29 1.99
CA VAL A 67 -8.10 -9.42 3.16
C VAL A 67 -8.65 -8.06 3.58
N ILE A 68 -7.80 -7.03 3.68
CA ILE A 68 -8.21 -5.70 4.13
C ILE A 68 -9.19 -5.09 3.13
N GLY A 69 -8.92 -5.17 1.82
CA GLY A 69 -9.82 -4.67 0.79
C GLY A 69 -11.16 -5.40 0.79
N ALA A 70 -11.16 -6.73 0.95
CA ALA A 70 -12.42 -7.49 1.05
C ALA A 70 -13.25 -7.07 2.28
N VAL A 71 -12.61 -6.79 3.42
CA VAL A 71 -13.28 -6.28 4.62
C VAL A 71 -13.80 -4.87 4.39
N ASP A 72 -13.05 -4.03 3.70
CA ASP A 72 -13.44 -2.66 3.35
C ASP A 72 -14.67 -2.65 2.43
N GLU A 73 -14.66 -3.43 1.36
CA GLU A 73 -15.79 -3.60 0.44
C GLU A 73 -17.04 -4.13 1.17
N PHE A 74 -16.86 -5.10 2.05
CA PHE A 74 -17.96 -5.62 2.87
C PHE A 74 -18.51 -4.55 3.83
N HIS A 75 -17.65 -3.73 4.41
CA HIS A 75 -18.06 -2.62 5.26
C HIS A 75 -18.86 -1.57 4.48
N GLN A 76 -18.39 -1.20 3.28
CA GLN A 76 -19.05 -0.23 2.41
C GLN A 76 -20.45 -0.67 1.97
N LEU A 77 -20.73 -1.97 1.83
CA LEU A 77 -22.09 -2.49 1.59
C LEU A 77 -23.10 -2.06 2.66
N HIS A 78 -22.64 -1.77 3.87
CA HIS A 78 -23.48 -1.38 5.00
C HIS A 78 -23.46 0.14 5.24
N THR A 79 -22.73 0.88 4.43
CA THR A 79 -22.64 2.35 4.50
C THR A 79 -23.64 2.98 3.54
N VAL A 80 -24.36 4.00 4.00
CA VAL A 80 -25.43 4.66 3.22
C VAL A 80 -24.87 5.23 1.92
N ASN A 81 -25.56 4.94 0.81
CA ASN A 81 -25.24 5.44 -0.54
C ASN A 81 -23.80 5.16 -1.00
N ARG A 82 -23.21 4.05 -0.55
CA ARG A 82 -21.92 3.52 -1.04
C ARG A 82 -22.17 2.31 -1.94
N ALA A 83 -21.43 2.24 -3.04
CA ALA A 83 -21.38 1.06 -3.89
C ALA A 83 -20.36 0.07 -3.35
N GLY A 84 -20.71 -0.63 -2.27
CA GLY A 84 -19.83 -1.69 -1.73
C GLY A 84 -19.88 -2.98 -2.56
N ALA A 85 -18.92 -3.87 -2.34
CA ALA A 85 -18.67 -5.11 -3.08
C ALA A 85 -18.39 -4.90 -4.58
N ASP A 86 -17.75 -3.77 -4.94
CA ASP A 86 -17.25 -3.58 -6.29
C ASP A 86 -15.92 -4.36 -6.47
N PRO A 87 -15.88 -5.41 -7.32
CA PRO A 87 -14.67 -6.18 -7.54
C PRO A 87 -13.54 -5.34 -8.17
N PHE A 88 -13.85 -4.23 -8.86
CA PHE A 88 -12.83 -3.35 -9.43
C PHE A 88 -12.19 -2.45 -8.37
N ASP A 89 -12.93 -2.03 -7.35
CA ASP A 89 -12.37 -1.30 -6.21
C ASP A 89 -11.47 -2.21 -5.38
N TRP A 90 -11.91 -3.43 -5.11
CA TRP A 90 -11.07 -4.45 -4.47
C TRP A 90 -9.78 -4.76 -5.26
N LEU A 91 -9.85 -4.82 -6.60
CA LEU A 91 -8.65 -5.00 -7.43
C LEU A 91 -7.74 -3.77 -7.38
N ALA A 92 -8.29 -2.56 -7.32
CA ALA A 92 -7.53 -1.33 -7.14
C ALA A 92 -6.81 -1.30 -5.79
N ASP A 93 -7.44 -1.80 -4.71
CA ASP A 93 -6.83 -1.96 -3.39
C ASP A 93 -5.61 -2.89 -3.43
N CYS A 94 -5.77 -4.06 -4.04
CA CYS A 94 -4.70 -5.04 -4.20
C CYS A 94 -3.54 -4.46 -5.03
N ALA A 95 -3.85 -3.84 -6.16
CA ALA A 95 -2.86 -3.23 -7.05
C ALA A 95 -2.12 -2.07 -6.36
N GLY A 96 -2.85 -1.20 -5.67
CA GLY A 96 -2.28 -0.11 -4.89
C GLY A 96 -1.29 -0.61 -3.86
N GLY A 97 -1.70 -1.57 -3.03
CA GLY A 97 -0.83 -2.15 -2.02
C GLY A 97 0.46 -2.75 -2.58
N VAL A 98 0.36 -3.48 -3.68
CA VAL A 98 1.53 -4.04 -4.39
C VAL A 98 2.44 -2.94 -4.93
N LEU A 99 1.88 -1.90 -5.54
CA LEU A 99 2.64 -0.74 -6.03
C LEU A 99 3.42 -0.06 -4.90
N GLY A 100 2.77 0.19 -3.76
CA GLY A 100 3.43 0.75 -2.57
C GLY A 100 4.59 -0.12 -2.09
N ALA A 101 4.41 -1.44 -2.01
CA ALA A 101 5.46 -2.38 -1.62
C ALA A 101 6.63 -2.41 -2.62
N ILE A 102 6.36 -2.31 -3.91
CA ILE A 102 7.38 -2.24 -4.97
C ILE A 102 8.21 -0.97 -4.80
N VAL A 103 7.57 0.19 -4.65
CA VAL A 103 8.25 1.48 -4.46
C VAL A 103 9.20 1.42 -3.26
N ILE A 104 8.74 0.95 -2.11
CA ILE A 104 9.60 0.79 -0.92
C ILE A 104 10.72 -0.21 -1.18
N GLY A 105 10.44 -1.30 -1.90
CA GLY A 105 11.45 -2.28 -2.29
C GLY A 105 12.59 -1.67 -3.13
N TRP A 106 12.27 -0.74 -4.02
CA TRP A 106 13.26 0.00 -4.83
C TRP A 106 14.05 1.00 -4.00
N LEU A 107 13.38 1.82 -3.21
CA LEU A 107 14.02 2.85 -2.39
C LEU A 107 15.00 2.25 -1.37
N CYS A 108 14.60 1.19 -0.67
CA CYS A 108 15.46 0.53 0.31
C CYS A 108 16.58 -0.30 -0.33
N GLY A 109 16.36 -0.91 -1.51
CA GLY A 109 17.40 -1.63 -2.24
C GLY A 109 18.52 -0.71 -2.72
N SER A 110 18.17 0.42 -3.29
CA SER A 110 19.14 1.41 -3.78
C SER A 110 19.98 2.04 -2.66
N ALA A 111 19.49 2.13 -1.44
CA ALA A 111 20.23 2.64 -0.29
C ALA A 111 21.30 1.64 0.19
N SER A 112 20.98 0.34 0.19
CA SER A 112 21.91 -0.73 0.58
C SER A 112 23.10 -0.84 -0.38
N ASP A 113 22.85 -0.71 -1.69
CA ASP A 113 23.91 -0.80 -2.70
C ASP A 113 24.90 0.38 -2.62
N ARG A 114 24.44 1.57 -2.26
CA ARG A 114 25.31 2.75 -2.08
C ARG A 114 26.20 2.66 -0.86
N SER A 115 25.72 2.15 0.26
CA SER A 115 26.53 2.00 1.49
C SER A 115 27.61 0.93 1.34
N GLY A 116 27.35 -0.17 0.64
CA GLY A 116 28.35 -1.19 0.32
C GLY A 116 29.47 -0.68 -0.58
N SER A 117 29.14 0.14 -1.59
CA SER A 117 30.12 0.75 -2.51
C SER A 117 31.03 1.79 -1.83
N ALA A 118 30.51 2.54 -0.85
CA ALA A 118 31.29 3.52 -0.10
C ALA A 118 32.30 2.84 0.87
N ALA A 119 31.86 1.80 1.57
CA ALA A 119 32.71 1.04 2.48
C ALA A 119 33.87 0.32 1.75
N GLY A 120 33.60 -0.25 0.56
CA GLY A 120 34.62 -0.91 -0.27
C GLY A 120 35.70 0.05 -0.78
N ARG A 121 35.36 1.32 -1.04
CA ARG A 121 36.34 2.33 -1.47
C ARG A 121 37.28 2.80 -0.36
N VAL A 122 36.81 2.89 0.87
CA VAL A 122 37.63 3.31 2.01
C VAL A 122 38.70 2.25 2.34
N VAL A 123 38.36 0.96 2.23
CA VAL A 123 39.29 -0.14 2.48
C VAL A 123 40.37 -0.22 1.38
N ALA A 124 40.04 0.07 0.13
CA ALA A 124 40.99 0.00 -1.00
C ALA A 124 41.99 1.19 -1.08
N GLN A 125 41.82 2.23 -0.27
CA GLN A 125 42.71 3.40 -0.22
C GLN A 125 43.63 3.40 1.02
N GLY A 126 43.57 2.37 1.87
CA GLY A 126 44.37 2.26 3.09
C GLY A 126 45.61 1.38 3.00
N ASP A 127 45.93 0.85 1.81
CA ASP A 127 47.15 0.07 1.50
C ASP A 127 48.08 0.94 0.63
#